data_44ec0cc81ae2925c777070e5c3337ab1
#
_entry.id   44ec0cc81ae2925c777070e5c3337ab1
#
_cell.length_a   1.000
_cell.length_b   1.000
_cell.length_c   1.000
_cell.angle_alpha   90.00
_cell.angle_beta   90.00
_cell.angle_gamma   90.00
#
_symmetry.space_group_name_H-M   'P 1'
#
loop_
_entity.id
_entity.type
_entity.pdbx_description
1 polymer ?
#
loop_
_entity_poly.entity_id
_entity_poly.type
_entity_poly.pdbx_seq_one_letter_code
_entity_poly.pdbx_strand_id
1 'polypeptide(L)'
;MPGFEAPVCIVTSLGISPQVPSRNRTILAGLIRDIDSPMATRIEMRSPNPYTNNYIAIAAFYLAMWDGIKACVESGKNLKELEAELSKKAGVEGFYLEKDREYRSEDDVFEDFSEEERSRLFGKPPATVWENMCGFNKYPEKKAALTSGNILRAEFIDSFAKGALVRWQTELLNRIIPEFHAEIVAMKCLHDTGFYNKCDDELWEKIAALRVMLAKDSVEAPCIFTMIRDAFSRGDFDAASKLKLEMVKTMEKLRSCYHDYKQNIID
;
A
#
# COMPACT_ATOMS: atom_id res chain seq x y z
N MET A 1 -5.99 -7.39 -6.60
CA MET A 1 -6.66 -7.76 -5.35
C MET A 1 -6.46 -6.66 -4.35
N PRO A 2 -7.50 -6.18 -3.65
CA PRO A 2 -7.27 -5.38 -2.46
C PRO A 2 -6.38 -6.20 -1.53
N GLY A 3 -5.30 -5.63 -1.01
CA GLY A 3 -4.33 -6.35 -0.19
C GLY A 3 -3.00 -6.67 -0.86
N PHE A 4 -2.83 -6.35 -2.13
CA PHE A 4 -1.51 -6.27 -2.74
C PHE A 4 -0.89 -4.88 -2.61
N GLU A 5 -1.70 -3.88 -2.31
CA GLU A 5 -1.24 -2.54 -1.98
C GLU A 5 -0.78 -2.53 -0.52
N ALA A 6 0.42 -2.01 -0.28
CA ALA A 6 1.02 -2.02 1.05
C ALA A 6 0.30 -1.03 1.99
N PRO A 7 -0.36 -1.51 3.04
CA PRO A 7 -1.15 -0.66 3.92
C PRO A 7 -0.36 -0.09 5.11
N VAL A 8 0.91 -0.49 5.30
CA VAL A 8 1.67 -0.18 6.52
C VAL A 8 2.86 0.73 6.22
N CYS A 9 3.21 1.57 7.19
CA CYS A 9 4.43 2.36 7.13
C CYS A 9 5.69 1.49 7.21
N ILE A 10 6.73 1.89 6.48
CA ILE A 10 8.00 1.18 6.40
C ILE A 10 8.90 1.62 7.56
N VAL A 11 8.51 1.30 8.77
CA VAL A 11 9.26 1.57 10.00
C VAL A 11 9.34 0.32 10.86
N THR A 12 10.26 0.32 11.82
CA THR A 12 10.40 -0.72 12.83
C THR A 12 10.10 -0.18 14.22
N SER A 13 9.80 -1.08 15.16
CA SER A 13 9.74 -0.76 16.57
C SER A 13 10.56 -1.79 17.34
N LEU A 14 11.43 -1.32 18.23
CA LEU A 14 12.28 -2.15 19.09
C LEU A 14 11.75 -2.22 20.52
N GLY A 15 10.69 -1.46 20.83
CA GLY A 15 10.25 -1.21 22.20
C GLY A 15 11.07 -0.11 22.89
N ILE A 16 10.52 0.46 23.94
CA ILE A 16 11.15 1.55 24.70
C ILE A 16 12.33 1.01 25.51
N SER A 17 12.20 -0.18 26.06
CA SER A 17 13.25 -0.87 26.84
C SER A 17 13.03 -2.38 26.78
N PRO A 18 13.99 -3.20 27.29
CA PRO A 18 13.78 -4.63 27.44
C PRO A 18 12.55 -5.00 28.27
N GLN A 19 12.18 -4.16 29.23
CA GLN A 19 11.01 -4.34 30.10
C GLN A 19 9.72 -3.79 29.50
N VAL A 20 9.82 -2.94 28.49
CA VAL A 20 8.68 -2.35 27.78
C VAL A 20 8.78 -2.71 26.31
N PRO A 21 8.33 -3.91 25.92
CA PRO A 21 8.37 -4.37 24.55
C PRO A 21 7.46 -3.54 23.66
N SER A 22 7.74 -3.55 22.36
CA SER A 22 6.88 -2.89 21.39
C SER A 22 5.46 -3.44 21.39
N ARG A 23 4.48 -2.54 21.45
CA ARG A 23 3.06 -2.83 21.22
C ARG A 23 2.51 -2.14 19.98
N ASN A 24 3.36 -1.41 19.26
CA ASN A 24 2.97 -0.71 18.06
C ASN A 24 2.53 -1.72 16.97
N ARG A 25 1.30 -1.56 16.47
CA ARG A 25 0.68 -2.41 15.44
C ARG A 25 0.70 -1.80 14.05
N THR A 26 1.15 -0.54 13.93
CA THR A 26 1.10 0.25 12.69
C THR A 26 2.40 0.22 11.89
N ILE A 27 3.36 -0.57 12.33
CA ILE A 27 4.71 -0.70 11.77
C ILE A 27 4.87 -1.97 10.91
N LEU A 28 5.91 -1.98 10.06
CA LEU A 28 6.26 -3.12 9.22
C LEU A 28 6.87 -4.28 10.01
N ALA A 29 7.79 -3.98 10.94
CA ALA A 29 8.50 -4.97 11.74
C ALA A 29 8.61 -4.53 13.19
N GLY A 30 8.29 -5.44 14.12
CA GLY A 30 8.38 -5.20 15.55
C GLY A 30 9.22 -6.26 16.27
N LEU A 31 10.05 -5.82 17.20
CA LEU A 31 10.76 -6.71 18.11
C LEU A 31 9.85 -7.02 19.31
N ILE A 32 9.35 -8.24 19.35
CA ILE A 32 8.54 -8.76 20.45
C ILE A 32 9.49 -9.43 21.45
N ARG A 33 9.62 -8.82 22.61
CA ARG A 33 10.41 -9.37 23.72
C ARG A 33 9.49 -10.00 24.74
N ASP A 34 9.89 -11.16 25.22
CA ASP A 34 9.27 -11.82 26.36
C ASP A 34 10.23 -11.73 27.53
N ILE A 35 9.77 -11.15 28.66
CA ILE A 35 10.60 -10.90 29.82
C ILE A 35 10.86 -12.20 30.59
N ASP A 36 9.85 -13.07 30.65
CA ASP A 36 9.87 -14.33 31.39
C ASP A 36 10.49 -15.47 30.58
N SER A 37 10.49 -15.34 29.25
CA SER A 37 11.04 -16.34 28.34
C SER A 37 11.86 -15.70 27.20
N PRO A 38 13.15 -15.47 27.42
CA PRO A 38 14.02 -14.88 26.38
C PRO A 38 14.00 -15.64 25.05
N MET A 39 13.75 -16.94 25.08
CA MET A 39 13.63 -17.78 23.88
C MET A 39 12.35 -17.48 23.06
N ALA A 40 11.38 -16.80 23.64
CA ALA A 40 10.18 -16.35 22.94
C ALA A 40 10.36 -14.98 22.29
N THR A 41 11.52 -14.34 22.46
CA THR A 41 11.85 -13.09 21.75
C THR A 41 11.91 -13.34 20.24
N ARG A 42 11.19 -12.53 19.49
CA ARG A 42 11.04 -12.69 18.04
C ARG A 42 10.86 -11.37 17.31
N ILE A 43 11.14 -11.37 16.05
CA ILE A 43 10.76 -10.27 15.14
C ILE A 43 9.43 -10.65 14.49
N GLU A 44 8.44 -9.78 14.59
CA GLU A 44 7.16 -9.91 13.94
C GLU A 44 7.12 -9.06 12.67
N MET A 45 7.02 -9.72 11.50
CA MET A 45 6.88 -9.06 10.20
C MET A 45 5.40 -8.98 9.82
N ARG A 46 4.92 -7.79 9.42
CA ARG A 46 3.50 -7.53 9.15
C ARG A 46 3.16 -7.26 7.69
N SER A 47 4.16 -7.29 6.80
CA SER A 47 3.98 -7.08 5.37
C SER A 47 3.28 -8.22 4.62
N PRO A 48 3.38 -9.51 5.00
CA PRO A 48 2.73 -10.57 4.25
C PRO A 48 1.21 -10.51 4.33
N ASN A 49 0.54 -10.73 3.20
CA ASN A 49 -0.91 -10.89 3.16
C ASN A 49 -1.30 -12.39 3.18
N PRO A 50 -2.60 -12.73 3.36
CA PRO A 50 -3.04 -14.13 3.43
C PRO A 50 -2.74 -14.99 2.19
N TYR A 51 -2.51 -14.38 1.04
CA TYR A 51 -2.18 -15.06 -0.22
C TYR A 51 -0.68 -15.11 -0.51
N THR A 52 0.15 -14.69 0.42
CA THR A 52 1.61 -14.73 0.29
C THR A 52 2.09 -16.17 0.17
N ASN A 53 2.97 -16.44 -0.80
CA ASN A 53 3.72 -17.69 -0.83
C ASN A 53 4.76 -17.68 0.30
N ASN A 54 4.50 -18.44 1.36
CA ASN A 54 5.33 -18.44 2.57
C ASN A 54 6.78 -18.85 2.30
N TYR A 55 7.04 -19.77 1.39
CA TYR A 55 8.40 -20.20 1.07
C TYR A 55 9.22 -19.08 0.46
N ILE A 56 8.63 -18.34 -0.50
CA ILE A 56 9.28 -17.20 -1.14
C ILE A 56 9.45 -16.05 -0.15
N ALA A 57 8.43 -15.77 0.66
CA ALA A 57 8.47 -14.71 1.66
C ALA A 57 9.56 -14.97 2.72
N ILE A 58 9.65 -16.19 3.24
CA ILE A 58 10.67 -16.58 4.21
C ILE A 58 12.06 -16.46 3.59
N ALA A 59 12.26 -16.96 2.36
CA ALA A 59 13.53 -16.83 1.66
C ALA A 59 13.94 -15.36 1.49
N ALA A 60 13.00 -14.49 1.07
CA ALA A 60 13.25 -13.07 0.91
C ALA A 60 13.59 -12.38 2.24
N PHE A 61 12.90 -12.73 3.34
CA PHE A 61 13.20 -12.18 4.66
C PHE A 61 14.58 -12.58 5.16
N TYR A 62 14.97 -13.87 5.01
CA TYR A 62 16.31 -14.28 5.39
C TYR A 62 17.40 -13.61 4.54
N LEU A 63 17.17 -13.42 3.26
CA LEU A 63 18.11 -12.69 2.38
C LEU A 63 18.23 -11.23 2.78
N ALA A 64 17.12 -10.57 3.10
CA ALA A 64 17.13 -9.19 3.59
C ALA A 64 17.83 -9.07 4.97
N MET A 65 17.59 -10.02 5.88
CA MET A 65 18.28 -10.08 7.18
C MET A 65 19.78 -10.28 6.99
N TRP A 66 20.18 -11.19 6.08
CA TRP A 66 21.58 -11.45 5.77
C TRP A 66 22.27 -10.22 5.19
N ASP A 67 21.60 -9.49 4.31
CA ASP A 67 22.08 -8.22 3.77
C ASP A 67 22.32 -7.18 4.87
N GLY A 68 21.38 -7.03 5.81
CA GLY A 68 21.54 -6.18 6.99
C GLY A 68 22.68 -6.63 7.91
N ILE A 69 22.84 -7.93 8.14
CA ILE A 69 23.96 -8.45 8.95
C ILE A 69 25.30 -8.12 8.30
N LYS A 70 25.43 -8.31 6.99
CA LYS A 70 26.66 -7.92 6.26
C LYS A 70 26.95 -6.43 6.44
N ALA A 71 25.96 -5.58 6.23
CA ALA A 71 26.12 -4.14 6.40
C ALA A 71 26.55 -3.76 7.84
N CYS A 72 25.99 -4.43 8.86
CA CYS A 72 26.40 -4.24 10.24
C CYS A 72 27.87 -4.63 10.47
N VAL A 73 28.30 -5.76 9.95
CA VAL A 73 29.69 -6.23 10.06
C VAL A 73 30.66 -5.29 9.32
N GLU A 74 30.32 -4.88 8.11
CA GLU A 74 31.12 -4.00 7.29
C GLU A 74 31.23 -2.59 7.90
N SER A 75 30.22 -2.14 8.64
CA SER A 75 30.26 -0.85 9.34
C SER A 75 31.30 -0.78 10.45
N GLY A 76 31.70 -1.91 11.02
CA GLY A 76 32.59 -1.99 12.18
C GLY A 76 32.02 -1.42 13.48
N LYS A 77 30.72 -1.07 13.50
CA LYS A 77 30.02 -0.45 14.63
C LYS A 77 29.62 -1.48 15.70
N ASN A 78 29.63 -1.05 16.94
CA ASN A 78 29.06 -1.87 18.03
C ASN A 78 27.52 -1.76 18.08
N LEU A 79 26.89 -2.58 18.92
CA LEU A 79 25.42 -2.65 19.03
C LEU A 79 24.77 -1.32 19.41
N LYS A 80 25.40 -0.50 20.28
CA LYS A 80 24.84 0.80 20.67
C LYS A 80 24.89 1.81 19.54
N GLU A 81 25.96 1.80 18.77
CA GLU A 81 26.11 2.64 17.59
C GLU A 81 25.12 2.24 16.47
N LEU A 82 24.90 0.94 16.28
CA LEU A 82 23.91 0.44 15.32
C LEU A 82 22.47 0.77 15.75
N GLU A 83 22.16 0.68 17.04
CA GLU A 83 20.85 1.07 17.57
C GLU A 83 20.62 2.59 17.44
N ALA A 84 21.65 3.39 17.71
CA ALA A 84 21.60 4.84 17.52
C ALA A 84 21.38 5.19 16.04
N GLU A 85 22.06 4.49 15.12
CA GLU A 85 21.89 4.70 13.69
C GLU A 85 20.50 4.31 13.21
N LEU A 86 19.94 3.19 13.65
CA LEU A 86 18.56 2.81 13.33
C LEU A 86 17.55 3.83 13.86
N SER A 87 17.88 4.49 14.96
CA SER A 87 17.05 5.51 15.63
C SER A 87 17.35 6.94 15.16
N LYS A 88 18.15 7.11 14.09
CA LYS A 88 18.52 8.43 13.57
C LYS A 88 17.28 9.21 13.13
N LYS A 89 17.36 10.53 13.22
CA LYS A 89 16.36 11.43 12.65
C LYS A 89 16.58 11.68 11.15
N ALA A 90 15.52 12.03 10.43
CA ALA A 90 15.62 12.45 9.04
C ALA A 90 16.59 13.63 8.91
N GLY A 91 17.41 13.63 7.86
CA GLY A 91 18.48 14.59 7.62
C GLY A 91 19.85 14.19 8.19
N VAL A 92 19.92 13.15 9.01
CA VAL A 92 21.19 12.61 9.55
C VAL A 92 21.72 11.51 8.62
N GLU A 93 23.02 11.57 8.28
CA GLU A 93 23.67 10.50 7.50
C GLU A 93 23.70 9.18 8.25
N GLY A 94 23.55 8.08 7.50
CA GLY A 94 23.67 6.72 8.00
C GLY A 94 24.53 5.88 7.07
N PHE A 95 25.18 4.85 7.56
CA PHE A 95 26.05 3.99 6.75
C PHE A 95 25.27 3.21 5.67
N TYR A 96 24.10 2.67 6.05
CA TYR A 96 23.30 1.80 5.19
C TYR A 96 21.88 2.34 4.95
N LEU A 97 21.49 3.33 5.76
CA LEU A 97 20.14 3.88 5.79
C LEU A 97 20.08 5.20 5.01
N GLU A 98 18.94 5.44 4.35
CA GLU A 98 18.72 6.68 3.61
C GLU A 98 18.75 7.89 4.55
N LYS A 99 19.42 8.98 4.12
CA LYS A 99 19.60 10.19 4.92
C LYS A 99 18.28 10.79 5.40
N ASP A 100 17.34 10.97 4.49
CA ASP A 100 16.14 11.76 4.74
C ASP A 100 14.96 10.91 5.27
N ARG A 101 15.25 9.71 5.82
CA ARG A 101 14.23 8.81 6.39
C ARG A 101 14.53 8.43 7.84
N GLU A 102 13.45 8.19 8.57
CA GLU A 102 13.45 7.57 9.89
C GLU A 102 13.03 6.10 9.77
N TYR A 103 13.66 5.23 10.55
CA TYR A 103 13.47 3.77 10.44
C TYR A 103 12.87 3.16 11.69
N ARG A 104 12.72 3.95 12.76
CA ARG A 104 12.17 3.52 14.03
C ARG A 104 11.11 4.47 14.52
N SER A 105 9.99 3.93 15.00
CA SER A 105 8.98 4.65 15.77
C SER A 105 8.37 3.72 16.80
N GLU A 106 8.20 4.21 18.01
CA GLU A 106 7.41 3.55 19.07
C GLU A 106 5.98 4.11 19.12
N ASP A 107 5.74 5.24 18.46
CA ASP A 107 4.45 5.92 18.39
C ASP A 107 3.55 5.28 17.35
N ASP A 108 2.22 5.46 17.44
CA ASP A 108 1.28 5.05 16.42
C ASP A 108 1.43 5.94 15.19
N VAL A 109 1.93 5.36 14.09
CA VAL A 109 2.24 6.14 12.89
C VAL A 109 1.01 6.68 12.16
N PHE A 110 -0.18 6.21 12.47
CA PHE A 110 -1.43 6.69 11.87
C PHE A 110 -2.19 7.68 12.74
N GLU A 111 -2.04 7.58 14.07
CA GLU A 111 -2.67 8.51 15.02
C GLU A 111 -1.78 9.73 15.30
N ASP A 112 -0.47 9.51 15.45
CA ASP A 112 0.47 10.55 15.88
C ASP A 112 1.11 11.35 14.75
N PHE A 113 0.95 10.92 13.48
CA PHE A 113 1.54 11.59 12.31
C PHE A 113 0.50 11.81 11.20
N SER A 114 0.51 12.99 10.59
CA SER A 114 -0.25 13.27 9.36
C SER A 114 0.24 12.43 8.18
N GLU A 115 -0.56 12.31 7.11
CA GLU A 115 -0.16 11.59 5.89
C GLU A 115 1.11 12.19 5.26
N GLU A 116 1.24 13.51 5.29
CA GLU A 116 2.40 14.23 4.77
C GLU A 116 3.65 13.94 5.58
N GLU A 117 3.55 13.95 6.92
CA GLU A 117 4.66 13.60 7.81
C GLU A 117 5.07 12.14 7.65
N ARG A 118 4.13 11.20 7.59
CA ARG A 118 4.43 9.79 7.32
C ARG A 118 5.18 9.61 6.01
N SER A 119 4.71 10.25 4.94
CA SER A 119 5.33 10.16 3.63
C SER A 119 6.74 10.74 3.61
N ARG A 120 6.95 11.83 4.33
CA ARG A 120 8.25 12.52 4.44
C ARG A 120 9.24 11.76 5.31
N LEU A 121 8.82 11.31 6.49
CA LEU A 121 9.71 10.70 7.49
C LEU A 121 9.96 9.22 7.21
N PHE A 122 8.91 8.48 6.90
CA PHE A 122 8.97 7.02 6.78
C PHE A 122 8.91 6.51 5.33
N GLY A 123 8.73 7.43 4.38
CA GLY A 123 8.55 7.12 2.97
C GLY A 123 7.13 6.69 2.63
N LYS A 124 6.72 6.99 1.41
CA LYS A 124 5.40 6.61 0.90
C LYS A 124 5.42 5.16 0.46
N PRO A 125 4.60 4.29 1.05
CA PRO A 125 4.47 2.92 0.58
C PRO A 125 3.83 2.89 -0.81
N PRO A 126 4.12 1.86 -1.64
CA PRO A 126 3.48 1.71 -2.94
C PRO A 126 1.97 1.52 -2.78
N ALA A 127 1.18 2.27 -3.54
CA ALA A 127 -0.27 2.26 -3.49
C ALA A 127 -0.91 1.30 -4.51
N THR A 128 -0.11 0.74 -5.42
CA THR A 128 -0.56 -0.22 -6.44
C THR A 128 0.46 -1.33 -6.64
N VAL A 129 0.02 -2.42 -7.28
CA VAL A 129 0.94 -3.52 -7.67
C VAL A 129 2.01 -3.03 -8.63
N TRP A 130 1.68 -2.10 -9.54
CA TRP A 130 2.65 -1.49 -10.44
C TRP A 130 3.75 -0.76 -9.67
N GLU A 131 3.38 0.15 -8.78
CA GLU A 131 4.35 0.89 -7.95
C GLU A 131 5.23 -0.05 -7.12
N ASN A 132 4.65 -1.13 -6.60
CA ASN A 132 5.37 -2.15 -5.84
C ASN A 132 6.40 -2.88 -6.71
N MET A 133 6.02 -3.29 -7.92
CA MET A 133 6.95 -3.97 -8.85
C MET A 133 8.03 -3.03 -9.38
N CYS A 134 7.74 -1.74 -9.54
CA CYS A 134 8.74 -0.71 -9.87
C CYS A 134 9.86 -0.60 -8.82
N GLY A 135 9.59 -1.01 -7.57
CA GLY A 135 10.59 -1.04 -6.51
C GLY A 135 11.84 -1.85 -6.86
N PHE A 136 11.72 -2.95 -7.61
CA PHE A 136 12.86 -3.75 -8.05
C PHE A 136 13.80 -3.00 -8.99
N ASN A 137 13.30 -2.05 -9.76
CA ASN A 137 14.10 -1.22 -10.65
C ASN A 137 14.59 0.07 -9.96
N LYS A 138 13.80 0.58 -9.01
CA LYS A 138 14.15 1.78 -8.24
C LYS A 138 15.30 1.51 -7.26
N TYR A 139 15.38 0.29 -6.73
CA TYR A 139 16.36 -0.12 -5.73
C TYR A 139 17.15 -1.35 -6.21
N PRO A 140 18.01 -1.21 -7.25
CA PRO A 140 18.74 -2.34 -7.85
C PRO A 140 19.67 -3.03 -6.85
N GLU A 141 20.28 -2.29 -5.92
CA GLU A 141 21.11 -2.83 -4.85
C GLU A 141 20.32 -3.73 -3.89
N LYS A 142 19.06 -3.38 -3.60
CA LYS A 142 18.17 -4.21 -2.77
C LYS A 142 17.68 -5.44 -3.53
N LYS A 143 17.42 -5.30 -4.83
CA LYS A 143 17.16 -6.45 -5.70
C LYS A 143 18.36 -7.40 -5.72
N ALA A 144 19.58 -6.88 -5.79
CA ALA A 144 20.81 -7.68 -5.75
C ALA A 144 20.96 -8.47 -4.44
N ALA A 145 20.54 -7.91 -3.30
CA ALA A 145 20.52 -8.62 -2.03
C ALA A 145 19.65 -9.89 -2.08
N LEU A 146 18.51 -9.85 -2.77
CA LEU A 146 17.64 -11.01 -2.96
C LEU A 146 18.26 -12.10 -3.83
N THR A 147 19.19 -11.76 -4.70
CA THR A 147 19.88 -12.75 -5.55
C THR A 147 21.12 -13.37 -4.89
N SER A 148 21.45 -12.95 -3.67
CA SER A 148 22.62 -13.44 -2.92
C SER A 148 22.56 -14.96 -2.78
N GLY A 149 23.69 -15.63 -3.01
CA GLY A 149 23.79 -17.08 -2.97
C GLY A 149 22.98 -17.81 -4.05
N ASN A 150 22.46 -17.09 -5.05
CA ASN A 150 21.62 -17.65 -6.13
C ASN A 150 20.33 -18.36 -5.63
N ILE A 151 19.82 -17.95 -4.47
CA ILE A 151 18.60 -18.50 -3.86
C ILE A 151 17.37 -18.03 -4.64
N LEU A 152 17.22 -16.73 -4.83
CA LEU A 152 16.22 -16.15 -5.73
C LEU A 152 16.95 -15.61 -6.96
N ARG A 153 16.94 -16.34 -8.06
CA ARG A 153 17.62 -15.90 -9.30
C ARG A 153 16.94 -14.66 -9.89
N ALA A 154 17.69 -13.83 -10.59
CA ALA A 154 17.18 -12.62 -11.21
C ALA A 154 15.98 -12.88 -12.13
N GLU A 155 16.06 -13.94 -12.95
CA GLU A 155 15.00 -14.36 -13.87
C GLU A 155 13.73 -14.78 -13.12
N PHE A 156 13.88 -15.36 -11.92
CA PHE A 156 12.74 -15.69 -11.06
C PHE A 156 12.05 -14.41 -10.55
N ILE A 157 12.82 -13.42 -10.08
CA ILE A 157 12.28 -12.15 -9.62
C ILE A 157 11.56 -11.42 -10.75
N ASP A 158 12.13 -11.39 -11.95
CA ASP A 158 11.54 -10.78 -13.13
C ASP A 158 10.27 -11.51 -13.58
N SER A 159 10.26 -12.83 -13.53
CA SER A 159 9.07 -13.64 -13.80
C SER A 159 7.98 -13.41 -12.76
N PHE A 160 8.34 -13.33 -11.49
CA PHE A 160 7.40 -13.01 -10.40
C PHE A 160 6.74 -11.63 -10.61
N ALA A 161 7.56 -10.60 -10.92
CA ALA A 161 7.05 -9.26 -11.18
C ALA A 161 6.08 -9.22 -12.36
N LYS A 162 6.41 -9.87 -13.47
CA LYS A 162 5.51 -10.01 -14.64
C LYS A 162 4.22 -10.73 -14.27
N GLY A 163 4.32 -11.84 -13.55
CA GLY A 163 3.16 -12.61 -13.10
C GLY A 163 2.25 -11.82 -12.15
N ALA A 164 2.82 -11.00 -11.27
CA ALA A 164 2.05 -10.11 -10.39
C ALA A 164 1.28 -9.05 -11.20
N LEU A 165 1.89 -8.46 -12.21
CA LEU A 165 1.23 -7.47 -13.09
C LEU A 165 0.10 -8.09 -13.90
N VAL A 166 0.31 -9.27 -14.49
CA VAL A 166 -0.74 -9.99 -15.24
C VAL A 166 -1.93 -10.32 -14.33
N ARG A 167 -1.66 -10.81 -13.11
CA ARG A 167 -2.71 -11.09 -12.13
C ARG A 167 -3.45 -9.80 -11.73
N TRP A 168 -2.75 -8.73 -11.48
CA TRP A 168 -3.35 -7.44 -11.13
C TRP A 168 -4.26 -6.93 -12.25
N GLN A 169 -3.81 -6.96 -13.50
CA GLN A 169 -4.62 -6.62 -14.67
C GLN A 169 -5.88 -7.48 -14.75
N THR A 170 -5.72 -8.81 -14.62
CA THR A 170 -6.83 -9.77 -14.68
C THR A 170 -7.87 -9.51 -13.60
N GLU A 171 -7.44 -9.32 -12.36
CA GLU A 171 -8.32 -9.02 -11.23
C GLU A 171 -9.05 -7.69 -11.41
N LEU A 172 -8.35 -6.67 -11.86
CA LEU A 172 -8.93 -5.34 -12.04
C LEU A 172 -9.98 -5.35 -13.15
N LEU A 173 -9.65 -5.96 -14.30
CA LEU A 173 -10.55 -5.96 -15.47
C LEU A 173 -11.72 -6.93 -15.34
N ASN A 174 -11.51 -8.11 -14.76
CA ASN A 174 -12.48 -9.20 -14.79
C ASN A 174 -13.28 -9.36 -13.50
N ARG A 175 -12.85 -8.72 -12.41
CA ARG A 175 -13.56 -8.78 -11.12
C ARG A 175 -13.90 -7.40 -10.57
N ILE A 176 -12.90 -6.56 -10.28
CA ILE A 176 -13.11 -5.30 -9.56
C ILE A 176 -13.98 -4.32 -10.36
N ILE A 177 -13.65 -4.08 -11.62
CA ILE A 177 -14.45 -3.19 -12.47
C ILE A 177 -15.87 -3.71 -12.68
N PRO A 178 -16.11 -5.01 -13.00
CA PRO A 178 -17.46 -5.56 -13.06
C PRO A 178 -18.25 -5.46 -11.75
N GLU A 179 -17.62 -5.73 -10.60
CA GLU A 179 -18.25 -5.58 -9.27
C GLU A 179 -18.65 -4.12 -9.01
N PHE A 180 -17.75 -3.17 -9.25
CA PHE A 180 -18.05 -1.73 -9.11
C PHE A 180 -19.13 -1.28 -10.09
N HIS A 181 -19.09 -1.76 -11.32
CA HIS A 181 -20.12 -1.45 -12.31
C HIS A 181 -21.50 -1.95 -11.84
N ALA A 182 -21.60 -3.17 -11.34
CA ALA A 182 -22.84 -3.72 -10.81
C ALA A 182 -23.37 -2.90 -9.62
N GLU A 183 -22.47 -2.50 -8.71
CA GLU A 183 -22.81 -1.63 -7.57
C GLU A 183 -23.35 -0.27 -8.04
N ILE A 184 -22.66 0.37 -9.01
CA ILE A 184 -23.08 1.65 -9.59
C ILE A 184 -24.47 1.54 -10.24
N VAL A 185 -24.74 0.45 -10.97
CA VAL A 185 -26.03 0.22 -11.62
C VAL A 185 -27.15 0.00 -10.58
N ALA A 186 -26.82 -0.59 -9.44
CA ALA A 186 -27.79 -0.81 -8.36
C ALA A 186 -28.21 0.48 -7.62
N MET A 187 -27.40 1.55 -7.69
CA MET A 187 -27.75 2.84 -7.12
C MET A 187 -28.84 3.52 -7.94
N LYS A 188 -30.02 3.71 -7.37
CA LYS A 188 -31.21 4.28 -8.02
C LYS A 188 -31.56 5.65 -7.42
N CYS A 189 -32.20 6.49 -8.23
CA CYS A 189 -32.94 7.64 -7.71
C CYS A 189 -34.14 7.13 -6.91
N LEU A 190 -34.33 7.64 -5.70
CA LEU A 190 -35.34 7.17 -4.74
C LEU A 190 -36.40 8.25 -4.45
N HIS A 191 -36.31 9.43 -5.05
CA HIS A 191 -37.26 10.51 -4.90
C HIS A 191 -37.84 10.92 -6.26
N ASP A 192 -39.00 11.55 -6.23
CA ASP A 192 -39.59 12.19 -7.39
C ASP A 192 -38.97 13.57 -7.59
N THR A 193 -38.65 13.92 -8.84
CA THR A 193 -38.15 15.26 -9.16
C THR A 193 -39.24 16.31 -8.98
N GLY A 194 -38.94 17.39 -8.28
CA GLY A 194 -39.90 18.45 -8.06
C GLY A 194 -39.44 19.54 -7.09
N PHE A 195 -40.23 20.61 -7.01
CA PHE A 195 -39.86 21.77 -6.22
C PHE A 195 -39.57 21.49 -4.74
N TYR A 196 -40.28 20.55 -4.14
CA TYR A 196 -40.12 20.20 -2.73
C TYR A 196 -38.91 19.33 -2.45
N ASN A 197 -38.32 18.70 -3.47
CA ASN A 197 -37.20 17.78 -3.38
C ASN A 197 -35.89 18.36 -3.95
N LYS A 198 -35.78 19.70 -4.00
CA LYS A 198 -34.61 20.36 -4.60
C LYS A 198 -33.27 19.90 -4.00
N CYS A 199 -33.20 19.67 -2.70
CA CYS A 199 -31.98 19.19 -2.05
C CYS A 199 -31.65 17.75 -2.49
N ASP A 200 -32.66 16.92 -2.67
CA ASP A 200 -32.50 15.54 -3.12
C ASP A 200 -32.10 15.49 -4.59
N ASP A 201 -32.66 16.37 -5.42
CA ASP A 201 -32.23 16.56 -6.81
C ASP A 201 -30.74 16.94 -6.88
N GLU A 202 -30.29 17.92 -6.10
CA GLU A 202 -28.88 18.35 -6.06
C GLU A 202 -27.92 17.26 -5.59
N LEU A 203 -28.34 16.44 -4.62
CA LEU A 203 -27.56 15.30 -4.15
C LEU A 203 -27.49 14.22 -5.25
N TRP A 204 -28.63 13.93 -5.88
CA TRP A 204 -28.68 12.95 -6.95
C TRP A 204 -27.89 13.37 -8.19
N GLU A 205 -27.89 14.63 -8.56
CA GLU A 205 -27.07 15.15 -9.65
C GLU A 205 -25.56 14.90 -9.40
N LYS A 206 -25.09 15.13 -8.17
CA LYS A 206 -23.70 14.80 -7.79
C LYS A 206 -23.40 13.29 -7.93
N ILE A 207 -24.32 12.45 -7.46
CA ILE A 207 -24.23 10.99 -7.58
C ILE A 207 -24.22 10.58 -9.06
N ALA A 208 -25.13 11.12 -9.87
CA ALA A 208 -25.23 10.85 -11.30
C ALA A 208 -23.93 11.23 -12.04
N ALA A 209 -23.34 12.38 -11.72
CA ALA A 209 -22.07 12.81 -12.29
C ALA A 209 -20.91 11.84 -11.95
N LEU A 210 -20.80 11.39 -10.70
CA LEU A 210 -19.78 10.41 -10.29
C LEU A 210 -19.99 9.06 -10.98
N ARG A 211 -21.24 8.62 -11.14
CA ARG A 211 -21.58 7.38 -11.86
C ARG A 211 -21.17 7.45 -13.33
N VAL A 212 -21.43 8.58 -13.99
CA VAL A 212 -21.01 8.82 -15.38
C VAL A 212 -19.49 8.81 -15.49
N MET A 213 -18.80 9.55 -14.64
CA MET A 213 -17.33 9.60 -14.61
C MET A 213 -16.70 8.21 -14.48
N LEU A 214 -17.27 7.33 -13.67
CA LEU A 214 -16.76 5.98 -13.44
C LEU A 214 -17.06 5.01 -14.58
N ALA A 215 -18.33 4.98 -15.05
CA ALA A 215 -18.85 3.82 -15.76
C ALA A 215 -19.52 4.10 -17.11
N LYS A 216 -19.67 5.36 -17.52
CA LYS A 216 -20.37 5.69 -18.75
C LYS A 216 -19.54 6.60 -19.65
N ASP A 217 -19.16 6.10 -20.82
CA ASP A 217 -18.51 6.92 -21.83
C ASP A 217 -19.45 8.03 -22.33
N SER A 218 -18.92 9.21 -22.51
CA SER A 218 -19.59 10.35 -23.14
C SER A 218 -19.06 10.56 -24.56
N VAL A 219 -19.71 11.45 -25.32
CA VAL A 219 -19.23 11.84 -26.65
C VAL A 219 -17.89 12.57 -26.57
N GLU A 220 -17.63 13.25 -25.45
CA GLU A 220 -16.44 14.10 -25.25
C GLU A 220 -15.26 13.35 -24.63
N ALA A 221 -15.53 12.36 -23.75
CA ALA A 221 -14.49 11.65 -23.02
C ALA A 221 -14.92 10.23 -22.60
N PRO A 222 -13.98 9.26 -22.61
CA PRO A 222 -14.21 7.95 -22.04
C PRO A 222 -14.29 8.01 -20.51
N CYS A 223 -15.02 7.10 -19.90
CA CYS A 223 -15.10 6.93 -18.46
C CYS A 223 -13.83 6.28 -17.89
N ILE A 224 -13.65 6.35 -16.57
CA ILE A 224 -12.47 5.80 -15.89
C ILE A 224 -12.31 4.30 -16.20
N PHE A 225 -13.41 3.52 -16.22
CA PHE A 225 -13.33 2.08 -16.53
C PHE A 225 -12.80 1.81 -17.94
N THR A 226 -13.22 2.59 -18.92
CA THR A 226 -12.73 2.49 -20.29
C THR A 226 -11.28 2.94 -20.39
N MET A 227 -10.91 4.06 -19.75
CA MET A 227 -9.52 4.53 -19.72
C MET A 227 -8.56 3.50 -19.12
N ILE A 228 -8.96 2.78 -18.06
CA ILE A 228 -8.14 1.70 -17.46
C ILE A 228 -7.95 0.55 -18.47
N ARG A 229 -9.03 0.10 -19.15
CA ARG A 229 -8.93 -0.95 -20.18
C ARG A 229 -7.98 -0.54 -21.31
N ASP A 230 -8.09 0.69 -21.76
CA ASP A 230 -7.25 1.24 -22.83
C ASP A 230 -5.78 1.37 -22.39
N ALA A 231 -5.52 1.78 -21.15
CA ALA A 231 -4.16 1.84 -20.61
C ALA A 231 -3.52 0.44 -20.60
N PHE A 232 -4.22 -0.57 -20.11
CA PHE A 232 -3.72 -1.95 -20.15
C PHE A 232 -3.54 -2.50 -21.56
N SER A 233 -4.44 -2.17 -22.49
CA SER A 233 -4.32 -2.61 -23.90
C SER A 233 -3.08 -2.07 -24.59
N ARG A 234 -2.62 -0.89 -24.19
CA ARG A 234 -1.38 -0.27 -24.66
C ARG A 234 -0.14 -0.66 -23.86
N GLY A 235 -0.29 -1.47 -22.80
CA GLY A 235 0.80 -1.80 -21.88
C GLY A 235 1.24 -0.63 -20.99
N ASP A 236 0.43 0.42 -20.86
CA ASP A 236 0.70 1.59 -20.03
C ASP A 236 0.26 1.35 -18.59
N PHE A 237 1.09 0.61 -17.86
CA PHE A 237 0.84 0.27 -16.45
C PHE A 237 0.92 1.50 -15.53
N ASP A 238 1.65 2.54 -15.91
CA ASP A 238 1.72 3.77 -15.11
C ASP A 238 0.40 4.53 -15.16
N ALA A 239 -0.16 4.71 -16.35
CA ALA A 239 -1.48 5.30 -16.51
C ALA A 239 -2.57 4.44 -15.83
N ALA A 240 -2.53 3.11 -16.01
CA ALA A 240 -3.47 2.20 -15.34
C ALA A 240 -3.40 2.31 -13.82
N SER A 241 -2.20 2.48 -13.25
CA SER A 241 -1.96 2.66 -11.83
C SER A 241 -2.62 3.94 -11.29
N LYS A 242 -2.40 5.07 -11.95
CA LYS A 242 -2.99 6.36 -11.58
C LYS A 242 -4.51 6.34 -11.68
N LEU A 243 -5.03 5.81 -12.78
CA LEU A 243 -6.47 5.67 -13.01
C LEU A 243 -7.15 4.72 -12.00
N LYS A 244 -6.46 3.64 -11.57
CA LYS A 244 -6.95 2.76 -10.51
C LYS A 244 -7.12 3.50 -9.19
N LEU A 245 -6.18 4.35 -8.81
CA LEU A 245 -6.29 5.15 -7.59
C LEU A 245 -7.43 6.16 -7.68
N GLU A 246 -7.57 6.81 -8.82
CA GLU A 246 -8.68 7.72 -9.08
C GLU A 246 -10.04 7.00 -9.04
N MET A 247 -10.12 5.81 -9.65
CA MET A 247 -11.30 4.95 -9.60
C MET A 247 -11.72 4.63 -8.16
N VAL A 248 -10.79 4.19 -7.32
CA VAL A 248 -11.08 3.83 -5.93
C VAL A 248 -11.57 5.04 -5.15
N LYS A 249 -10.85 6.17 -5.23
CA LYS A 249 -11.23 7.43 -4.57
C LYS A 249 -12.60 7.93 -5.02
N THR A 250 -12.89 7.84 -6.32
CA THR A 250 -14.18 8.27 -6.88
C THR A 250 -15.31 7.33 -6.45
N MET A 251 -15.03 6.02 -6.35
CA MET A 251 -16.00 5.02 -5.88
C MET A 251 -16.31 5.20 -4.39
N GLU A 252 -15.32 5.49 -3.56
CA GLU A 252 -15.51 5.81 -2.13
C GLU A 252 -16.37 7.06 -1.97
N LYS A 253 -16.08 8.11 -2.73
CA LYS A 253 -16.89 9.33 -2.74
C LYS A 253 -18.32 9.06 -3.18
N LEU A 254 -18.52 8.25 -4.23
CA LEU A 254 -19.83 7.86 -4.70
C LEU A 254 -20.63 7.10 -3.63
N ARG A 255 -20.00 6.16 -2.94
CA ARG A 255 -20.61 5.40 -1.83
C ARG A 255 -21.04 6.32 -0.69
N SER A 256 -20.16 7.26 -0.30
CA SER A 256 -20.49 8.23 0.75
C SER A 256 -21.67 9.11 0.32
N CYS A 257 -21.62 9.71 -0.86
CA CYS A 257 -22.73 10.56 -1.35
C CYS A 257 -24.05 9.78 -1.45
N TYR A 258 -24.02 8.52 -1.90
CA TYR A 258 -25.24 7.71 -2.00
C TYR A 258 -25.74 7.28 -0.62
N HIS A 259 -24.86 7.06 0.34
CA HIS A 259 -25.24 6.79 1.73
C HIS A 259 -25.97 8.00 2.34
N ASP A 260 -25.38 9.19 2.24
CA ASP A 260 -25.95 10.42 2.75
C ASP A 260 -27.31 10.74 2.08
N TYR A 261 -27.40 10.55 0.76
CA TYR A 261 -28.62 10.69 0.00
C TYR A 261 -29.74 9.78 0.54
N LYS A 262 -29.45 8.49 0.76
CA LYS A 262 -30.47 7.55 1.31
C LYS A 262 -30.94 7.90 2.72
N GLN A 263 -30.07 8.49 3.55
CA GLN A 263 -30.45 8.89 4.90
C GLN A 263 -31.38 10.10 4.94
N ASN A 264 -31.39 10.92 3.90
CA ASN A 264 -32.22 12.13 3.81
C ASN A 264 -33.58 11.88 3.14
N ILE A 265 -33.77 10.73 2.52
CA ILE A 265 -35.06 10.37 1.89
C ILE A 265 -36.06 10.02 3.00
N ILE A 266 -37.19 10.67 2.96
CA ILE A 266 -38.35 10.37 3.81
C ILE A 266 -39.31 9.55 2.93
N ASP A 267 -39.60 8.32 3.35
CA ASP A 267 -40.56 7.42 2.69
C ASP A 267 -42.00 7.93 2.83
#